data_8aa822e11e17b60b8778bd0f1502961f
#
_entry.id   8aa822e11e17b60b8778bd0f1502961f
#
_cell.length_a   1.000
_cell.length_b   1.000
_cell.length_c   1.000
_cell.angle_alpha   90.00
_cell.angle_beta   90.00
_cell.angle_gamma   90.00
#
_symmetry.space_group_name_H-M   'P 1'
#
loop_
_entity.id
_entity.type
_entity.pdbx_description
1 polymer ?
#
loop_
_entity_poly.entity_id
_entity_poly.type
_entity_poly.pdbx_seq_one_letter_code
_entity_poly.pdbx_strand_id
1 'polypeptide(L)'
;TEAAPEPVEEPAEEIAEAESAPAEEPAPVLPEVTVLDASATQAILDNGRGYAQFCDMAVLAFASFTNPGGGYIQGYLGQEATLCADSYLYNVLDRQRKWYGENRRRNINCELYRNRALVVPAVRFDRNHVHAYADVIVAAAPNVKRARQEYRVSDDALLDALRDRIRFVLAICDELGREKLVLGAWGCDNN
;
A
#
# COMPACT_ATOMS: atom_id res chain seq x y z
N THR A 1 -33.96 -57.23 -57.98
CA THR A 1 -32.65 -56.50 -58.05
C THR A 1 -32.92 -55.02 -57.82
N GLU A 2 -32.74 -54.60 -56.63
CA GLU A 2 -33.01 -53.26 -56.15
C GLU A 2 -31.65 -52.54 -55.98
N ALA A 3 -31.48 -51.43 -56.70
CA ALA A 3 -30.24 -50.63 -56.68
C ALA A 3 -30.21 -49.73 -55.46
N ALA A 4 -29.10 -49.73 -54.76
CA ALA A 4 -28.84 -48.82 -53.62
C ALA A 4 -28.60 -47.39 -54.13
N PRO A 5 -29.01 -46.37 -53.40
CA PRO A 5 -28.74 -44.95 -53.75
C PRO A 5 -27.31 -44.60 -53.43
N GLU A 6 -26.71 -43.75 -54.28
CA GLU A 6 -25.37 -43.15 -54.16
C GLU A 6 -25.35 -42.11 -53.02
N PRO A 7 -24.21 -41.94 -52.33
CA PRO A 7 -24.09 -40.92 -51.29
C PRO A 7 -23.97 -39.52 -51.92
N VAL A 8 -24.77 -38.59 -51.38
CA VAL A 8 -24.71 -37.16 -51.69
C VAL A 8 -23.56 -36.55 -50.91
N GLU A 9 -22.56 -36.02 -51.59
CA GLU A 9 -21.51 -35.18 -51.00
C GLU A 9 -22.07 -33.82 -50.64
N GLU A 10 -22.08 -33.51 -49.33
CA GLU A 10 -22.30 -32.13 -48.84
C GLU A 10 -21.04 -31.30 -49.07
N PRO A 11 -21.18 -30.04 -49.52
CA PRO A 11 -20.01 -29.14 -49.66
C PRO A 11 -19.50 -28.72 -48.30
N ALA A 12 -18.21 -28.93 -48.05
CA ALA A 12 -17.50 -28.42 -46.89
C ALA A 12 -17.55 -26.88 -46.87
N GLU A 13 -18.21 -26.29 -45.88
CA GLU A 13 -18.11 -24.86 -45.58
C GLU A 13 -16.72 -24.56 -45.05
N GLU A 14 -15.97 -23.78 -45.79
CA GLU A 14 -14.67 -23.21 -45.42
C GLU A 14 -14.91 -22.16 -44.32
N ILE A 15 -14.66 -22.54 -43.06
CA ILE A 15 -14.71 -21.61 -41.95
C ILE A 15 -13.46 -20.75 -42.04
N ALA A 16 -13.60 -19.50 -42.55
CA ALA A 16 -12.58 -18.51 -42.50
C ALA A 16 -12.33 -18.16 -41.02
N GLU A 17 -11.18 -18.58 -40.47
CA GLU A 17 -10.67 -18.09 -39.21
C GLU A 17 -10.42 -16.59 -39.35
N ALA A 18 -11.29 -15.79 -38.75
CA ALA A 18 -11.07 -14.36 -38.54
C ALA A 18 -9.96 -14.23 -37.50
N GLU A 19 -8.76 -13.98 -37.97
CA GLU A 19 -7.61 -13.60 -37.14
C GLU A 19 -7.97 -12.30 -36.41
N SER A 20 -8.38 -12.40 -35.14
CA SER A 20 -8.65 -11.26 -34.29
C SER A 20 -7.33 -10.57 -34.02
N ALA A 21 -7.16 -9.36 -34.55
CA ALA A 21 -6.06 -8.49 -34.18
C ALA A 21 -5.98 -8.37 -32.65
N PRO A 22 -4.76 -8.40 -32.06
CA PRO A 22 -4.60 -8.23 -30.63
C PRO A 22 -5.20 -6.88 -30.22
N ALA A 23 -6.13 -6.90 -29.28
CA ALA A 23 -6.68 -5.68 -28.72
C ALA A 23 -5.53 -4.90 -28.11
N GLU A 24 -5.27 -3.68 -28.59
CA GLU A 24 -4.33 -2.76 -27.98
C GLU A 24 -4.73 -2.57 -26.51
N GLU A 25 -3.87 -2.97 -25.60
CA GLU A 25 -4.06 -2.68 -24.17
C GLU A 25 -4.16 -1.15 -24.02
N PRO A 26 -5.17 -0.63 -23.32
CA PRO A 26 -5.32 0.81 -23.12
C PRO A 26 -4.06 1.34 -22.45
N ALA A 27 -3.51 2.44 -22.99
CA ALA A 27 -2.33 3.09 -22.42
C ALA A 27 -2.53 3.34 -20.92
N PRO A 28 -1.51 3.07 -20.07
CA PRO A 28 -1.64 3.23 -18.64
C PRO A 28 -2.03 4.68 -18.30
N VAL A 29 -3.17 4.84 -17.64
CA VAL A 29 -3.61 6.14 -17.14
C VAL A 29 -2.73 6.49 -15.96
N LEU A 30 -1.90 7.54 -16.12
CA LEU A 30 -1.05 8.02 -15.03
C LEU A 30 -1.93 8.68 -13.95
N PRO A 31 -1.69 8.41 -12.66
CA PRO A 31 -2.42 9.04 -11.59
C PRO A 31 -2.13 10.55 -11.54
N GLU A 32 -3.15 11.33 -11.20
CA GLU A 32 -2.97 12.75 -10.89
C GLU A 32 -2.24 12.88 -9.54
N VAL A 33 -1.18 13.68 -9.51
CA VAL A 33 -0.38 13.93 -8.30
C VAL A 33 -0.55 15.38 -7.86
N THR A 34 -1.10 15.59 -6.67
CA THR A 34 -1.23 16.90 -6.04
C THR A 34 -0.32 16.98 -4.81
N VAL A 35 0.47 18.05 -4.69
CA VAL A 35 1.32 18.31 -3.52
C VAL A 35 0.59 19.26 -2.58
N LEU A 36 0.41 18.81 -1.33
CA LEU A 36 -0.30 19.56 -0.29
C LEU A 36 0.67 19.96 0.84
N ASP A 37 0.60 21.20 1.31
CA ASP A 37 1.25 21.63 2.55
C ASP A 37 0.30 21.37 3.73
N ALA A 38 0.14 20.09 4.07
CA ALA A 38 -0.78 19.65 5.10
C ALA A 38 -0.26 18.39 5.81
N SER A 39 -0.72 18.18 7.04
CA SER A 39 -0.50 16.89 7.72
C SER A 39 -1.31 15.77 7.03
N ALA A 40 -0.88 14.51 7.21
CA ALA A 40 -1.61 13.37 6.68
C ALA A 40 -3.07 13.32 7.19
N THR A 41 -3.31 13.62 8.47
CA THR A 41 -4.66 13.72 9.03
C THR A 41 -5.48 14.81 8.35
N GLN A 42 -4.88 15.99 8.11
CA GLN A 42 -5.59 17.08 7.42
C GLN A 42 -5.95 16.68 6.00
N ALA A 43 -5.04 16.06 5.26
CA ALA A 43 -5.31 15.55 3.92
C ALA A 43 -6.44 14.52 3.90
N ILE A 44 -6.52 13.66 4.93
CA ILE A 44 -7.62 12.69 5.07
C ILE A 44 -8.95 13.41 5.34
N LEU A 45 -8.97 14.39 6.25
CA LEU A 45 -10.20 15.10 6.60
C LEU A 45 -10.75 15.94 5.46
N ASP A 46 -9.86 16.54 4.66
CA ASP A 46 -10.28 17.42 3.54
C ASP A 46 -10.72 16.63 2.30
N ASN A 47 -10.20 15.41 2.10
CA ASN A 47 -10.40 14.66 0.85
C ASN A 47 -11.07 13.30 1.04
N GLY A 48 -11.22 12.81 2.27
CA GLY A 48 -11.81 11.51 2.58
C GLY A 48 -13.34 11.56 2.67
N ARG A 49 -13.94 10.38 2.81
CA ARG A 49 -15.39 10.21 2.97
C ARG A 49 -15.77 10.10 4.44
N GLY A 50 -16.92 10.69 4.80
CA GLY A 50 -17.46 10.68 6.17
C GLY A 50 -18.12 9.38 6.60
N TYR A 51 -18.11 8.32 5.78
CA TYR A 51 -18.71 7.02 6.08
C TYR A 51 -17.77 5.89 5.69
N ALA A 52 -17.59 4.91 6.60
CA ALA A 52 -16.68 3.79 6.42
C ALA A 52 -16.96 2.98 5.14
N GLN A 53 -18.21 2.76 4.81
CA GLN A 53 -18.65 2.02 3.62
C GLN A 53 -18.30 2.70 2.29
N PHE A 54 -18.03 3.99 2.33
CA PHE A 54 -17.63 4.79 1.16
C PHE A 54 -16.15 5.20 1.22
N CYS A 55 -15.36 4.54 2.07
CA CYS A 55 -13.92 4.79 2.16
C CYS A 55 -13.26 4.56 0.80
N ASP A 56 -12.73 5.63 0.22
CA ASP A 56 -12.10 5.66 -1.12
C ASP A 56 -10.60 6.00 -1.06
N MET A 57 -10.05 6.10 0.16
CA MET A 57 -8.72 6.60 0.41
C MET A 57 -7.87 5.61 1.18
N ALA A 58 -6.57 5.52 0.84
CA ALA A 58 -5.55 4.90 1.66
C ALA A 58 -4.50 5.92 2.09
N VAL A 59 -3.90 5.75 3.25
CA VAL A 59 -2.80 6.56 3.76
C VAL A 59 -1.63 5.67 4.18
N LEU A 60 -0.41 6.07 3.79
CA LEU A 60 0.81 5.43 4.25
C LEU A 60 1.21 6.02 5.60
N ALA A 61 1.19 5.19 6.66
CA ALA A 61 1.79 5.53 7.94
C ALA A 61 3.30 5.28 7.91
N PHE A 62 4.11 6.27 8.33
CA PHE A 62 5.56 6.17 8.44
C PHE A 62 5.91 5.40 9.71
N ALA A 63 5.66 4.10 9.65
CA ALA A 63 5.57 3.26 10.82
C ALA A 63 6.92 2.83 11.37
N SER A 64 6.96 2.64 12.68
CA SER A 64 8.02 1.87 13.30
C SER A 64 7.91 0.39 12.94
N PHE A 65 9.04 -0.24 12.58
CA PHE A 65 9.05 -1.67 12.26
C PHE A 65 8.83 -2.56 13.50
N THR A 66 9.19 -2.05 14.68
CA THR A 66 9.27 -2.86 15.90
C THR A 66 8.31 -2.44 17.02
N ASN A 67 7.75 -1.23 16.95
CA ASN A 67 6.91 -0.68 18.01
C ASN A 67 5.59 -0.15 17.45
N PRO A 68 4.43 -0.55 18.00
CA PRO A 68 3.15 -0.02 17.57
C PRO A 68 3.07 1.49 17.86
N GLY A 69 2.63 2.27 16.87
CA GLY A 69 2.44 3.70 17.01
C GLY A 69 3.73 4.52 17.13
N GLY A 70 4.92 3.94 16.82
CA GLY A 70 6.17 4.70 16.72
C GLY A 70 6.61 5.45 17.98
N GLY A 71 6.17 5.02 19.16
CA GLY A 71 6.44 5.74 20.40
C GLY A 71 5.35 6.74 20.80
N TYR A 72 4.15 6.63 20.22
CA TYR A 72 2.98 7.46 20.57
C TYR A 72 2.72 7.54 22.07
N ILE A 73 2.74 6.38 22.78
CA ILE A 73 2.52 6.31 24.24
C ILE A 73 3.60 7.04 25.06
N GLN A 74 4.82 7.14 24.52
CA GLN A 74 5.92 7.87 25.16
C GLN A 74 5.93 9.36 24.81
N GLY A 75 4.96 9.84 24.06
CA GLY A 75 4.86 11.24 23.66
C GLY A 75 5.82 11.66 22.53
N TYR A 76 6.35 10.70 21.76
CA TYR A 76 7.12 11.02 20.57
C TYR A 76 6.24 11.69 19.51
N LEU A 77 6.79 12.66 18.82
CA LEU A 77 6.13 13.34 17.72
C LEU A 77 6.63 12.76 16.39
N GLY A 78 5.71 12.39 15.54
CA GLY A 78 5.99 11.85 14.21
C GLY A 78 4.68 11.59 13.49
N GLN A 79 4.74 11.32 12.20
CA GLN A 79 3.53 11.14 11.40
C GLN A 79 2.67 9.97 11.91
N GLU A 80 3.26 8.81 12.26
CA GLU A 80 2.53 7.67 12.83
C GLU A 80 1.87 8.03 14.16
N ALA A 81 2.59 8.75 15.04
CA ALA A 81 2.05 9.19 16.33
C ALA A 81 0.88 10.17 16.16
N THR A 82 0.96 11.07 15.18
CA THR A 82 -0.14 11.99 14.85
C THR A 82 -1.36 11.25 14.34
N LEU A 83 -1.19 10.27 13.45
CA LEU A 83 -2.29 9.41 13.00
C LEU A 83 -2.94 8.65 14.17
N CYS A 84 -2.13 8.20 15.13
CA CYS A 84 -2.63 7.54 16.35
C CYS A 84 -3.39 8.51 17.28
N ALA A 85 -2.95 9.77 17.36
CA ALA A 85 -3.60 10.78 18.20
C ALA A 85 -4.98 11.20 17.67
N ASP A 86 -5.14 11.23 16.35
CA ASP A 86 -6.37 11.65 15.67
C ASP A 86 -7.34 10.48 15.37
N SER A 87 -7.02 9.27 15.85
CA SER A 87 -7.80 8.06 15.61
C SER A 87 -7.60 7.00 16.70
N TYR A 88 -8.28 5.86 16.58
CA TYR A 88 -8.03 4.69 17.43
C TYR A 88 -6.99 3.71 16.84
N LEU A 89 -6.18 4.17 15.87
CA LEU A 89 -5.18 3.34 15.20
C LEU A 89 -4.24 2.64 16.19
N TYR A 90 -3.75 3.36 17.19
CA TYR A 90 -2.88 2.76 18.24
C TYR A 90 -3.50 1.54 18.91
N ASN A 91 -4.79 1.59 19.24
CA ASN A 91 -5.48 0.50 19.93
C ASN A 91 -5.55 -0.76 19.06
N VAL A 92 -5.60 -0.61 17.75
CA VAL A 92 -5.56 -1.72 16.79
C VAL A 92 -4.14 -2.27 16.69
N LEU A 93 -3.15 -1.40 16.56
CA LEU A 93 -1.74 -1.79 16.44
C LEU A 93 -1.19 -2.48 17.68
N ASP A 94 -1.56 -2.02 18.89
CA ASP A 94 -1.12 -2.64 20.15
C ASP A 94 -1.59 -4.09 20.30
N ARG A 95 -2.68 -4.47 19.64
CA ARG A 95 -3.14 -5.86 19.60
C ARG A 95 -2.27 -6.76 18.72
N GLN A 96 -1.45 -6.19 17.85
CA GLN A 96 -0.56 -6.93 16.93
C GLN A 96 0.81 -7.27 17.54
N ARG A 97 0.86 -7.53 18.86
CA ARG A 97 2.12 -7.78 19.62
C ARG A 97 2.95 -8.91 19.05
N LYS A 98 2.31 -9.95 18.52
CA LYS A 98 3.01 -11.09 17.88
C LYS A 98 3.75 -10.62 16.63
N TRP A 99 3.10 -9.85 15.76
CA TRP A 99 3.67 -9.31 14.54
C TRP A 99 4.89 -8.41 14.82
N TYR A 100 4.77 -7.46 15.77
CA TYR A 100 5.90 -6.63 16.19
C TYR A 100 7.01 -7.44 16.87
N GLY A 101 6.68 -8.45 17.66
CA GLY A 101 7.63 -9.36 18.29
C GLY A 101 8.44 -10.17 17.28
N GLU A 102 7.82 -10.63 16.22
CA GLU A 102 8.51 -11.30 15.11
C GLU A 102 9.47 -10.37 14.37
N ASN A 103 9.06 -9.12 14.14
CA ASN A 103 9.89 -8.11 13.50
C ASN A 103 11.17 -7.81 14.29
N ARG A 104 11.09 -7.76 15.63
CA ARG A 104 12.26 -7.57 16.50
C ARG A 104 13.26 -8.71 16.40
N ARG A 105 12.79 -9.96 16.19
CA ARG A 105 13.64 -11.15 16.29
C ARG A 105 14.23 -11.61 14.97
N ARG A 106 13.53 -11.41 13.85
CA ARG A 106 13.84 -12.12 12.60
C ARG A 106 13.98 -11.24 11.36
N ASN A 107 13.58 -9.98 11.42
CA ASN A 107 13.36 -9.18 10.23
C ASN A 107 14.13 -7.87 10.18
N ILE A 108 15.12 -7.68 11.05
CA ILE A 108 15.90 -6.43 11.11
C ILE A 108 16.76 -6.26 9.84
N ASN A 109 17.42 -7.33 9.38
CA ASN A 109 18.19 -7.34 8.12
C ASN A 109 19.12 -6.12 7.97
N CYS A 110 20.06 -5.93 8.89
CA CYS A 110 20.96 -4.78 8.93
C CYS A 110 20.23 -3.43 8.92
N GLU A 111 19.08 -3.34 9.60
CA GLU A 111 18.17 -2.19 9.64
C GLU A 111 17.50 -1.83 8.30
N LEU A 112 17.70 -2.64 7.25
CA LEU A 112 16.94 -2.51 5.99
C LEU A 112 15.51 -3.02 6.13
N TYR A 113 15.27 -3.91 7.11
CA TYR A 113 14.00 -4.58 7.35
C TYR A 113 13.60 -5.50 6.18
N ARG A 114 12.36 -5.98 6.19
CA ARG A 114 11.75 -6.77 5.11
C ARG A 114 10.44 -6.14 4.70
N ASN A 115 9.95 -6.50 3.52
CA ASN A 115 8.65 -6.11 3.02
C ASN A 115 7.55 -6.72 3.88
N ARG A 116 7.15 -6.00 4.90
CA ARG A 116 6.05 -6.34 5.81
C ARG A 116 5.25 -5.09 6.12
N ALA A 117 3.94 -5.22 6.06
CA ALA A 117 3.01 -4.16 6.41
C ALA A 117 1.80 -4.74 7.16
N LEU A 118 1.11 -3.89 7.88
CA LEU A 118 -0.26 -4.13 8.33
C LEU A 118 -1.18 -3.20 7.56
N VAL A 119 -2.36 -3.68 7.23
CA VAL A 119 -3.42 -2.84 6.66
C VAL A 119 -4.55 -2.78 7.66
N VAL A 120 -4.94 -1.57 8.06
CA VAL A 120 -6.07 -1.34 8.97
C VAL A 120 -7.16 -0.64 8.15
N PRO A 121 -8.24 -1.36 7.78
CA PRO A 121 -9.25 -0.81 6.91
C PRO A 121 -10.14 0.21 7.62
N ALA A 122 -10.59 1.22 6.89
CA ALA A 122 -11.61 2.19 7.27
C ALA A 122 -11.41 2.79 8.68
N VAL A 123 -10.18 3.23 8.98
CA VAL A 123 -9.88 3.94 10.23
C VAL A 123 -10.56 5.30 10.21
N ARG A 124 -11.31 5.60 11.26
CA ARG A 124 -11.92 6.93 11.45
C ARG A 124 -10.89 7.88 12.03
N PHE A 125 -10.69 8.99 11.34
CA PHE A 125 -9.95 10.16 11.81
C PHE A 125 -10.94 11.23 12.21
N ASP A 126 -10.68 11.90 13.34
CA ASP A 126 -11.58 12.92 13.90
C ASP A 126 -10.76 14.10 14.42
N ARG A 127 -11.09 15.29 13.96
CA ARG A 127 -10.50 16.55 14.45
C ARG A 127 -11.50 17.67 14.30
N ASN A 128 -11.70 18.46 15.36
CA ASN A 128 -12.58 19.64 15.34
C ASN A 128 -14.00 19.35 14.85
N HIS A 129 -14.59 18.22 15.27
CA HIS A 129 -15.93 17.76 14.85
C HIS A 129 -16.08 17.39 13.38
N VAL A 130 -14.99 17.36 12.63
CA VAL A 130 -14.94 16.82 11.26
C VAL A 130 -14.34 15.44 11.32
N HIS A 131 -14.91 14.48 10.57
CA HIS A 131 -14.35 13.14 10.50
C HIS A 131 -14.38 12.60 9.07
N ALA A 132 -13.39 11.76 8.79
CA ALA A 132 -13.27 11.02 7.54
C ALA A 132 -12.63 9.64 7.78
N TYR A 133 -12.75 8.77 6.79
CA TYR A 133 -12.22 7.41 6.86
C TYR A 133 -11.11 7.21 5.83
N ALA A 134 -10.07 6.48 6.22
CA ALA A 134 -9.02 6.02 5.33
C ALA A 134 -8.54 4.62 5.74
N ASP A 135 -8.13 3.80 4.77
CA ASP A 135 -7.36 2.62 5.06
C ASP A 135 -5.93 3.03 5.43
N VAL A 136 -5.39 2.47 6.50
CA VAL A 136 -4.03 2.81 6.93
C VAL A 136 -3.07 1.67 6.58
N ILE A 137 -2.09 1.97 5.73
CA ILE A 137 -1.00 1.07 5.40
C ILE A 137 0.16 1.36 6.34
N VAL A 138 0.38 0.46 7.29
CA VAL A 138 1.41 0.58 8.34
C VAL A 138 2.67 -0.12 7.86
N ALA A 139 3.61 0.62 7.29
CA ALA A 139 4.84 0.09 6.73
C ALA A 139 6.06 0.93 7.14
N ALA A 140 7.17 0.27 7.48
CA ALA A 140 8.39 0.93 7.87
C ALA A 140 9.36 1.09 6.69
N ALA A 141 9.93 2.28 6.56
CA ALA A 141 11.07 2.50 5.69
C ALA A 141 12.33 1.86 6.28
N PRO A 142 13.35 1.52 5.46
CA PRO A 142 14.67 1.15 5.95
C PRO A 142 15.25 2.25 6.85
N ASN A 143 15.89 1.86 7.97
CA ASN A 143 16.60 2.82 8.81
C ASN A 143 17.98 3.12 8.21
N VAL A 144 18.02 4.05 7.27
CA VAL A 144 19.21 4.41 6.49
C VAL A 144 20.37 4.82 7.38
N LYS A 145 20.11 5.61 8.44
CA LYS A 145 21.15 6.08 9.36
C LYS A 145 21.84 4.92 10.05
N ARG A 146 21.08 4.02 10.68
CA ARG A 146 21.68 2.87 11.39
C ARG A 146 22.28 1.86 10.42
N ALA A 147 21.62 1.56 9.30
CA ALA A 147 22.16 0.67 8.29
C ALA A 147 23.53 1.11 7.80
N ARG A 148 23.71 2.41 7.55
CA ARG A 148 24.97 2.97 7.10
C ARG A 148 26.02 3.01 8.22
N GLN A 149 25.67 3.48 9.40
CA GLN A 149 26.61 3.69 10.50
C GLN A 149 27.02 2.42 11.24
N GLU A 150 26.07 1.54 11.54
CA GLU A 150 26.29 0.36 12.35
C GLU A 150 26.65 -0.87 11.48
N TYR A 151 26.04 -1.00 10.30
CA TYR A 151 26.19 -2.18 9.45
C TYR A 151 26.98 -1.92 8.17
N ARG A 152 27.39 -0.67 7.90
CA ARG A 152 28.15 -0.28 6.71
C ARG A 152 27.50 -0.72 5.40
N VAL A 153 26.19 -0.68 5.35
CA VAL A 153 25.43 -1.00 4.13
C VAL A 153 25.74 0.05 3.07
N SER A 154 25.98 -0.38 1.83
CA SER A 154 26.29 0.51 0.71
C SER A 154 25.08 1.35 0.31
N ASP A 155 25.35 2.50 -0.32
CA ASP A 155 24.27 3.39 -0.80
C ASP A 155 23.41 2.72 -1.89
N ASP A 156 24.00 1.90 -2.74
CA ASP A 156 23.26 1.12 -3.74
C ASP A 156 22.29 0.14 -3.09
N ALA A 157 22.74 -0.62 -2.09
CA ALA A 157 21.89 -1.55 -1.36
C ALA A 157 20.76 -0.84 -0.57
N LEU A 158 21.04 0.35 -0.04
CA LEU A 158 20.03 1.19 0.61
C LEU A 158 18.97 1.67 -0.38
N LEU A 159 19.41 2.13 -1.55
CA LEU A 159 18.53 2.60 -2.60
C LEU A 159 17.65 1.48 -3.16
N ASP A 160 18.23 0.30 -3.37
CA ASP A 160 17.50 -0.88 -3.84
C ASP A 160 16.46 -1.34 -2.80
N ALA A 161 16.82 -1.37 -1.52
CA ALA A 161 15.89 -1.71 -0.44
C ALA A 161 14.72 -0.70 -0.35
N LEU A 162 14.99 0.60 -0.56
CA LEU A 162 13.96 1.63 -0.56
C LEU A 162 13.03 1.50 -1.78
N ARG A 163 13.60 1.30 -2.97
CA ARG A 163 12.82 1.09 -4.19
C ARG A 163 11.91 -0.14 -4.10
N ASP A 164 12.45 -1.25 -3.58
CA ASP A 164 11.70 -2.47 -3.37
C ASP A 164 10.56 -2.26 -2.37
N ARG A 165 10.82 -1.51 -1.30
CA ARG A 165 9.81 -1.18 -0.30
C ARG A 165 8.70 -0.27 -0.85
N ILE A 166 9.05 0.70 -1.70
CA ILE A 166 8.05 1.55 -2.37
C ILE A 166 7.18 0.70 -3.29
N ARG A 167 7.76 -0.18 -4.10
CA ARG A 167 7.01 -1.10 -4.96
C ARG A 167 6.06 -1.99 -4.16
N PHE A 168 6.53 -2.51 -3.03
CA PHE A 168 5.70 -3.31 -2.13
C PHE A 168 4.49 -2.54 -1.59
N VAL A 169 4.68 -1.27 -1.17
CA VAL A 169 3.58 -0.42 -0.69
C VAL A 169 2.60 -0.11 -1.82
N LEU A 170 3.09 0.21 -3.01
CA LEU A 170 2.23 0.49 -4.17
C LEU A 170 1.43 -0.74 -4.59
N ALA A 171 2.02 -1.95 -4.54
CA ALA A 171 1.29 -3.19 -4.80
C ALA A 171 0.16 -3.43 -3.78
N ILE A 172 0.35 -3.05 -2.51
CA ILE A 172 -0.74 -3.07 -1.51
C ILE A 172 -1.84 -2.08 -1.90
N CYS A 173 -1.48 -0.88 -2.37
CA CYS A 173 -2.46 0.11 -2.79
C CYS A 173 -3.30 -0.38 -3.98
N ASP A 174 -2.65 -1.01 -4.95
CA ASP A 174 -3.32 -1.62 -6.12
C ASP A 174 -4.32 -2.69 -5.67
N GLU A 175 -3.91 -3.57 -4.76
CA GLU A 175 -4.78 -4.62 -4.20
C GLU A 175 -5.96 -4.05 -3.41
N LEU A 176 -5.77 -2.95 -2.70
CA LEU A 176 -6.85 -2.27 -1.98
C LEU A 176 -7.86 -1.57 -2.91
N GLY A 177 -7.46 -1.25 -4.14
CA GLY A 177 -8.32 -0.62 -5.14
C GLY A 177 -8.88 0.74 -4.70
N ARG A 178 -8.13 1.52 -3.91
CA ARG A 178 -8.56 2.83 -3.46
C ARG A 178 -8.27 3.89 -4.52
N GLU A 179 -9.21 4.82 -4.69
CA GLU A 179 -9.11 5.90 -5.68
C GLU A 179 -8.07 6.96 -5.32
N LYS A 180 -7.81 7.12 -4.01
CA LYS A 180 -6.93 8.16 -3.47
C LYS A 180 -5.88 7.56 -2.57
N LEU A 181 -4.65 8.05 -2.69
CA LEU A 181 -3.52 7.64 -1.87
C LEU A 181 -2.81 8.85 -1.26
N VAL A 182 -2.75 8.90 0.07
CA VAL A 182 -1.99 9.93 0.80
C VAL A 182 -0.60 9.37 1.11
N LEU A 183 0.39 9.97 0.50
CA LEU A 183 1.82 9.68 0.71
C LEU A 183 2.52 10.88 1.33
N GLY A 184 3.82 10.75 1.59
CA GLY A 184 4.67 11.85 2.05
C GLY A 184 6.15 11.47 1.96
N ALA A 185 7.04 12.25 2.58
CA ALA A 185 8.49 12.05 2.57
C ALA A 185 8.91 10.87 3.45
N TRP A 186 8.50 9.68 3.07
CA TRP A 186 8.71 8.44 3.81
C TRP A 186 10.18 8.09 3.96
N GLY A 187 10.62 7.85 5.20
CA GLY A 187 12.01 7.56 5.53
C GLY A 187 12.89 8.80 5.67
N CYS A 188 12.33 10.01 5.56
CA CYS A 188 13.05 11.27 5.76
C CYS A 188 12.96 11.80 7.19
N ASP A 189 12.19 11.17 8.06
CA ASP A 189 12.15 11.50 9.49
C ASP A 189 13.49 11.18 10.15
N ASN A 190 13.90 12.05 11.09
CA ASN A 190 15.16 11.91 11.82
C ASN A 190 15.09 10.79 12.88
N ASN A 191 14.95 9.57 12.40
CA ASN A 191 15.11 8.37 13.22
C ASN A 191 16.50 7.77 13.06
#